data_c4296ef07caef3f5a9d05bfbb96f06d6
#
_entry.id   c4296ef07caef3f5a9d05bfbb96f06d6
#
_cell.length_a   1.000
_cell.length_b   1.000
_cell.length_c   1.000
_cell.angle_alpha   90.00
_cell.angle_beta   90.00
_cell.angle_gamma   90.00
#
_symmetry.space_group_name_H-M   'P 1'
#
loop_
_entity.id
_entity.type
_entity.pdbx_description
1 polymer ?
#
loop_
_entity_poly.entity_id
_entity_poly.type
_entity_poly.pdbx_seq_one_letter_code
_entity_poly.pdbx_strand_id
1 'polypeptide(L)'
;MNVKQIVRAEPVFVEVAKTGEVEKGKMKSVEVNGIYILIANVDGRFYALDDRCGHMNALLSMGTLQGKIVTCPFHYAQFDVTTGQKTKDPVQESFKGMDKLPEDMQKFLVYVEKLVDPVKTFDLQTHEVKVEGDKIFIRI
;
A
#
# COMPACT_ATOMS: atom_id res chain seq x y z
N MET A 1 43.67 8.60 -6.53
CA MET A 1 42.53 7.95 -6.12
C MET A 1 41.28 8.57 -6.67
N ASN A 2 40.46 7.79 -7.07
CA ASN A 2 39.39 8.26 -7.79
C ASN A 2 38.07 7.96 -7.16
N VAL A 3 37.73 8.84 -6.33
CA VAL A 3 36.49 8.78 -5.67
C VAL A 3 35.34 8.73 -6.54
N LYS A 4 35.61 8.79 -7.75
CA LYS A 4 34.60 8.90 -8.67
C LYS A 4 34.02 7.64 -9.12
N GLN A 5 34.52 6.59 -8.67
CA GLN A 5 33.84 5.35 -8.89
C GLN A 5 32.73 5.21 -7.87
N ILE A 6 31.80 6.12 -7.96
CA ILE A 6 30.50 5.84 -7.42
C ILE A 6 29.95 4.75 -8.31
N VAL A 7 30.16 3.55 -7.88
CA VAL A 7 29.50 2.41 -8.48
C VAL A 7 28.02 2.57 -8.15
N ARG A 8 27.28 3.05 -9.11
CA ARG A 8 25.84 2.92 -9.04
C ARG A 8 25.58 1.43 -9.07
N ALA A 9 25.13 0.91 -7.94
CA ALA A 9 24.68 -0.45 -7.90
C ALA A 9 23.63 -0.60 -9.02
N GLU A 10 23.86 -1.53 -9.93
CA GLU A 10 22.88 -1.83 -10.96
C GLU A 10 21.57 -2.24 -10.30
N PRO A 11 20.43 -1.87 -10.88
CA PRO A 11 19.15 -2.29 -10.34
C PRO A 11 19.08 -3.80 -10.28
N VAL A 12 18.81 -4.31 -9.09
CA VAL A 12 18.74 -5.73 -8.84
C VAL A 12 17.28 -6.14 -8.81
N PHE A 13 16.93 -7.11 -9.63
CA PHE A 13 15.63 -7.77 -9.56
C PHE A 13 15.70 -8.91 -8.56
N VAL A 14 14.77 -8.93 -7.63
CA VAL A 14 14.69 -9.94 -6.58
C VAL A 14 13.43 -10.76 -6.78
N GLU A 15 13.58 -12.09 -6.74
CA GLU A 15 12.42 -12.99 -6.77
C GLU A 15 11.62 -12.84 -5.49
N VAL A 16 10.33 -12.57 -5.60
CA VAL A 16 9.47 -12.32 -4.46
C VAL A 16 8.31 -13.30 -4.32
N ALA A 17 7.89 -13.92 -5.41
CA ALA A 17 6.77 -14.87 -5.40
C ALA A 17 6.74 -15.66 -6.69
N LYS A 18 5.89 -16.68 -6.72
CA LYS A 18 5.55 -17.39 -7.94
C LYS A 18 4.19 -16.91 -8.45
N THR A 19 4.01 -16.97 -9.75
CA THR A 19 2.76 -16.49 -10.39
C THR A 19 1.53 -17.20 -9.84
N GLY A 20 1.64 -18.48 -9.51
CA GLY A 20 0.53 -19.26 -8.94
C GLY A 20 0.17 -18.89 -7.51
N GLU A 21 1.02 -18.13 -6.82
CA GLU A 21 0.74 -17.69 -5.45
C GLU A 21 -0.18 -16.48 -5.40
N VAL A 22 -0.34 -15.76 -6.52
CA VAL A 22 -1.17 -14.54 -6.59
C VAL A 22 -2.16 -14.72 -7.74
N GLU A 23 -3.33 -15.23 -7.43
CA GLU A 23 -4.39 -15.45 -8.42
C GLU A 23 -4.96 -14.13 -8.94
N LYS A 24 -5.62 -14.18 -10.09
CA LYS A 24 -6.29 -13.00 -10.65
C LYS A 24 -7.23 -12.36 -9.65
N GLY A 25 -7.12 -11.06 -9.49
CA GLY A 25 -7.93 -10.29 -8.56
C GLY A 25 -7.50 -10.41 -7.10
N LYS A 26 -6.34 -11.00 -6.85
CA LYS A 26 -5.81 -11.20 -5.50
C LYS A 26 -4.53 -10.39 -5.27
N MET A 27 -4.16 -10.29 -4.01
CA MET A 27 -2.97 -9.59 -3.56
C MET A 27 -2.16 -10.48 -2.63
N LYS A 28 -0.87 -10.22 -2.54
CA LYS A 28 0.02 -10.85 -1.58
C LYS A 28 0.98 -9.82 -1.04
N SER A 29 1.22 -9.85 0.28
CA SER A 29 2.28 -9.07 0.90
C SER A 29 3.57 -9.87 0.92
N VAL A 30 4.66 -9.24 0.52
CA VAL A 30 5.99 -9.81 0.63
C VAL A 30 6.90 -8.81 1.34
N GLU A 31 7.90 -9.31 2.05
CA GLU A 31 8.89 -8.46 2.72
C GLU A 31 10.22 -8.57 1.99
N VAL A 32 10.77 -7.42 1.61
CA VAL A 32 12.05 -7.34 0.94
C VAL A 32 12.89 -6.28 1.64
N ASN A 33 14.01 -6.68 2.21
CA ASN A 33 14.92 -5.76 2.94
C ASN A 33 14.20 -4.93 4.01
N GLY A 34 13.28 -5.54 4.74
CA GLY A 34 12.53 -4.87 5.80
C GLY A 34 11.37 -4.01 5.32
N ILE A 35 11.11 -3.98 4.02
CA ILE A 35 10.00 -3.23 3.44
C ILE A 35 8.91 -4.18 3.01
N TYR A 36 7.67 -3.88 3.39
CA TYR A 36 6.51 -4.65 2.93
C TYR A 36 6.07 -4.14 1.56
N ILE A 37 5.90 -5.07 0.64
CA ILE A 37 5.51 -4.79 -0.73
C ILE A 37 4.28 -5.60 -1.07
N LEU A 38 3.29 -4.93 -1.67
CA LEU A 38 2.07 -5.55 -2.14
C LEU A 38 2.27 -5.98 -3.59
N ILE A 39 2.01 -7.25 -3.87
CA ILE A 39 1.95 -7.78 -5.24
C ILE A 39 0.49 -7.98 -5.58
N ALA A 40 0.03 -7.36 -6.65
CA ALA A 40 -1.34 -7.46 -7.11
C ALA A 40 -1.40 -8.10 -8.49
N ASN A 41 -2.35 -9.01 -8.68
CA ASN A 41 -2.64 -9.59 -9.99
C ASN A 41 -3.90 -8.94 -10.56
N VAL A 42 -3.72 -8.09 -11.56
CA VAL A 42 -4.80 -7.41 -12.25
C VAL A 42 -4.93 -8.01 -13.64
N ASP A 43 -5.92 -8.87 -13.82
CA ASP A 43 -6.19 -9.54 -15.10
C ASP A 43 -4.99 -10.29 -15.69
N GLY A 44 -4.17 -10.90 -14.85
CA GLY A 44 -3.00 -11.65 -15.26
C GLY A 44 -1.72 -10.83 -15.34
N ARG A 45 -1.78 -9.52 -15.12
CA ARG A 45 -0.61 -8.67 -14.97
C ARG A 45 -0.29 -8.43 -13.52
N PHE A 46 0.99 -8.47 -13.19
CA PHE A 46 1.45 -8.26 -11.83
C PHE A 46 1.99 -6.86 -11.64
N TYR A 47 1.60 -6.23 -10.54
CA TYR A 47 2.04 -4.91 -10.14
C TYR A 47 2.56 -4.96 -8.71
N ALA A 48 3.57 -4.16 -8.42
CA ALA A 48 4.16 -4.09 -7.10
C ALA A 48 4.21 -2.64 -6.62
N LEU A 49 3.79 -2.43 -5.38
CA LEU A 49 3.83 -1.12 -4.73
C LEU A 49 4.04 -1.30 -3.24
N ASP A 50 4.44 -0.24 -2.56
CA ASP A 50 4.63 -0.30 -1.13
C ASP A 50 3.33 -0.73 -0.45
N ASP A 51 3.41 -1.73 0.44
CA ASP A 51 2.25 -2.26 1.14
C ASP A 51 1.95 -1.46 2.41
N ARG A 52 1.90 -0.16 2.23
CA ARG A 52 1.54 0.76 3.31
C ARG A 52 0.60 1.81 2.77
N CYS A 53 -0.49 2.04 3.49
CA CYS A 53 -1.38 3.13 3.15
C CYS A 53 -0.64 4.46 3.27
N GLY A 54 -0.68 5.28 2.22
CA GLY A 54 -0.08 6.61 2.22
C GLY A 54 -0.71 7.57 3.23
N HIS A 55 -1.73 7.13 3.95
CA HIS A 55 -2.42 7.89 4.99
C HIS A 55 -1.89 7.56 6.39
N MET A 56 -1.93 6.30 6.81
CA MET A 56 -1.60 5.91 8.19
C MET A 56 -0.80 4.61 8.31
N ASN A 57 -0.03 4.26 7.29
CA ASN A 57 0.84 3.08 7.30
C ASN A 57 0.14 1.74 7.54
N ALA A 58 -1.16 1.64 7.29
CA ALA A 58 -1.86 0.38 7.33
C ALA A 58 -1.43 -0.50 6.15
N LEU A 59 -1.43 -1.82 6.35
CA LEU A 59 -1.11 -2.74 5.25
C LEU A 59 -2.28 -2.82 4.28
N LEU A 60 -2.07 -2.36 3.06
CA LEU A 60 -3.10 -2.35 2.02
C LEU A 60 -3.50 -3.76 1.59
N SER A 61 -2.58 -4.72 1.68
CA SER A 61 -2.86 -6.12 1.35
C SER A 61 -3.91 -6.75 2.26
N MET A 62 -4.20 -6.15 3.41
CA MET A 62 -5.28 -6.58 4.29
C MET A 62 -6.64 -5.99 3.89
N GLY A 63 -6.65 -5.10 2.93
CA GLY A 63 -7.88 -4.53 2.38
C GLY A 63 -8.42 -5.34 1.21
N THR A 64 -9.06 -4.66 0.28
CA THR A 64 -9.68 -5.30 -0.88
C THR A 64 -9.09 -4.79 -2.18
N LEU A 65 -9.06 -5.65 -3.19
CA LEU A 65 -8.67 -5.29 -4.55
C LEU A 65 -9.89 -5.50 -5.47
N GLN A 66 -10.28 -4.43 -6.16
CA GLN A 66 -11.32 -4.50 -7.18
C GLN A 66 -10.77 -3.93 -8.48
N GLY A 67 -10.61 -4.77 -9.50
CA GLY A 67 -9.92 -4.38 -10.72
C GLY A 67 -8.50 -3.97 -10.41
N LYS A 68 -8.18 -2.70 -10.64
CA LYS A 68 -6.87 -2.12 -10.33
C LYS A 68 -6.86 -1.25 -9.06
N ILE A 69 -7.97 -1.20 -8.33
CA ILE A 69 -8.11 -0.32 -7.17
C ILE A 69 -8.01 -1.12 -5.88
N VAL A 70 -7.04 -0.77 -5.05
CA VAL A 70 -6.91 -1.29 -3.69
C VAL A 70 -7.52 -0.30 -2.71
N THR A 71 -8.28 -0.83 -1.75
CA THR A 71 -8.92 -0.04 -0.70
C THR A 71 -8.30 -0.36 0.65
N CYS A 72 -7.84 0.68 1.34
CA CYS A 72 -7.30 0.54 2.70
C CYS A 72 -8.39 0.11 3.67
N PRO A 73 -8.12 -0.89 4.54
CA PRO A 73 -9.16 -1.40 5.44
C PRO A 73 -9.50 -0.46 6.60
N PHE A 74 -8.67 0.56 6.87
CA PHE A 74 -8.88 1.43 8.02
C PHE A 74 -9.79 2.63 7.72
N HIS A 75 -9.43 3.44 6.73
CA HIS A 75 -10.19 4.66 6.42
C HIS A 75 -10.67 4.71 4.98
N TYR A 76 -10.58 3.59 4.26
CA TYR A 76 -11.11 3.42 2.91
C TYR A 76 -10.48 4.33 1.84
N ALA A 77 -9.26 4.80 2.06
CA ALA A 77 -8.48 5.45 1.00
C ALA A 77 -8.26 4.45 -0.13
N GLN A 78 -8.33 4.90 -1.37
CA GLN A 78 -8.16 4.04 -2.54
C GLN A 78 -6.97 4.48 -3.39
N PHE A 79 -6.30 3.48 -3.94
CA PHE A 79 -5.10 3.68 -4.76
C PHE A 79 -5.17 2.80 -6.00
N ASP A 80 -4.69 3.33 -7.11
CA ASP A 80 -4.52 2.57 -8.33
C ASP A 80 -3.20 1.77 -8.24
N VAL A 81 -3.28 0.45 -8.21
CA VAL A 81 -2.08 -0.38 -8.05
C VAL A 81 -1.14 -0.33 -9.25
N THR A 82 -1.62 0.12 -10.40
CA THR A 82 -0.81 0.22 -11.60
C THR A 82 0.07 1.47 -11.63
N THR A 83 -0.30 2.51 -10.90
CA THR A 83 0.40 3.80 -10.88
C THR A 83 0.83 4.23 -9.49
N GLY A 84 0.22 3.69 -8.44
CA GLY A 84 0.42 4.13 -7.06
C GLY A 84 -0.37 5.39 -6.70
N GLN A 85 -1.12 5.95 -7.64
CA GLN A 85 -1.85 7.18 -7.39
C GLN A 85 -3.04 6.98 -6.48
N LYS A 86 -3.21 7.90 -5.55
CA LYS A 86 -4.41 7.96 -4.74
C LYS A 86 -5.59 8.33 -5.64
N THR A 87 -6.64 7.53 -5.59
CA THR A 87 -7.87 7.75 -6.38
C THR A 87 -9.03 8.23 -5.52
N LYS A 88 -8.98 7.98 -4.22
CA LYS A 88 -9.99 8.41 -3.27
C LYS A 88 -9.36 8.74 -1.95
N ASP A 89 -9.75 9.87 -1.37
CA ASP A 89 -9.31 10.28 -0.03
C ASP A 89 -9.89 9.37 1.05
N PRO A 90 -9.19 9.25 2.20
CA PRO A 90 -9.74 8.53 3.34
C PRO A 90 -11.08 9.14 3.76
N VAL A 91 -11.99 8.27 4.17
CA VAL A 91 -13.28 8.70 4.72
C VAL A 91 -13.16 8.72 6.24
N GLN A 92 -13.41 9.86 6.83
CA GLN A 92 -13.54 9.96 8.27
C GLN A 92 -14.99 9.78 8.62
N GLU A 93 -15.32 8.59 9.12
CA GLU A 93 -16.62 8.38 9.72
C GLU A 93 -16.59 8.89 11.15
N SER A 94 -17.50 9.80 11.47
CA SER A 94 -17.78 10.11 12.84
C SER A 94 -18.23 8.83 13.53
N PHE A 95 -17.72 8.59 14.73
CA PHE A 95 -18.02 7.37 15.47
C PHE A 95 -19.52 7.24 15.69
N LYS A 96 -20.12 6.21 15.13
CA LYS A 96 -21.53 5.91 15.36
C LYS A 96 -21.73 5.61 16.85
N GLY A 97 -22.73 6.26 17.45
CA GLY A 97 -23.01 6.07 18.86
C GLY A 97 -22.15 6.91 19.80
N MET A 98 -21.45 7.92 19.27
CA MET A 98 -20.67 8.84 20.09
C MET A 98 -21.51 9.51 21.16
N ASP A 99 -22.77 9.80 20.87
CA ASP A 99 -23.72 10.40 21.81
C ASP A 99 -24.00 9.53 23.03
N LYS A 100 -23.73 8.23 22.96
CA LYS A 100 -23.92 7.28 24.05
C LYS A 100 -22.69 7.12 24.93
N LEU A 101 -21.58 7.76 24.57
CA LEU A 101 -20.35 7.69 25.35
C LEU A 101 -20.31 8.76 26.44
N PRO A 102 -19.54 8.54 27.50
CA PRO A 102 -19.30 9.59 28.49
C PRO A 102 -18.77 10.87 27.86
N GLU A 103 -19.13 12.02 28.35
CA GLU A 103 -18.77 13.32 27.80
C GLU A 103 -17.26 13.49 27.61
N ASP A 104 -16.47 13.05 28.59
CA ASP A 104 -15.00 13.14 28.51
C ASP A 104 -14.44 12.31 27.40
N MET A 105 -15.02 11.14 27.14
CA MET A 105 -14.61 10.29 26.02
C MET A 105 -15.00 10.88 24.68
N GLN A 106 -16.17 11.51 24.59
CA GLN A 106 -16.57 12.22 23.38
C GLN A 106 -15.58 13.34 23.04
N LYS A 107 -15.18 14.12 24.02
CA LYS A 107 -14.20 15.19 23.84
C LYS A 107 -12.84 14.66 23.38
N PHE A 108 -12.41 13.54 23.98
CA PHE A 108 -11.16 12.88 23.59
C PHE A 108 -11.19 12.41 22.15
N LEU A 109 -12.28 11.77 21.71
CA LEU A 109 -12.43 11.28 20.34
C LEU A 109 -12.46 12.43 19.33
N VAL A 110 -13.14 13.53 19.64
CA VAL A 110 -13.13 14.73 18.81
C VAL A 110 -11.72 15.31 18.71
N TYR A 111 -10.98 15.32 19.79
CA TYR A 111 -9.59 15.77 19.79
C TYR A 111 -8.70 14.90 18.91
N VAL A 112 -8.84 13.57 19.01
CA VAL A 112 -8.09 12.63 18.17
C VAL A 112 -8.44 12.84 16.68
N GLU A 113 -9.71 13.00 16.38
CA GLU A 113 -10.17 13.27 15.02
C GLU A 113 -9.51 14.52 14.42
N LYS A 114 -9.43 15.59 15.20
CA LYS A 114 -8.77 16.83 14.77
C LYS A 114 -7.27 16.66 14.53
N LEU A 115 -6.62 15.78 15.26
CA LEU A 115 -5.20 15.51 15.08
C LEU A 115 -4.94 14.69 13.80
N VAL A 116 -5.87 13.82 13.44
CA VAL A 116 -5.73 12.92 12.28
C VAL A 116 -6.17 13.61 10.99
N ASP A 117 -7.16 14.49 11.06
CA ASP A 117 -7.76 15.18 9.91
C ASP A 117 -6.75 15.86 8.98
N PRO A 118 -5.74 16.60 9.48
CA PRO A 118 -4.76 17.24 8.61
C PRO A 118 -3.69 16.32 8.05
N VAL A 119 -3.71 15.03 8.35
CA VAL A 119 -2.73 14.09 7.84
C VAL A 119 -2.93 13.91 6.33
N LYS A 120 -1.92 14.27 5.57
CA LYS A 120 -1.97 14.14 4.11
C LYS A 120 -1.86 12.68 3.69
N THR A 121 -2.59 12.33 2.66
CA THR A 121 -2.48 11.02 2.01
C THR A 121 -1.61 11.17 0.78
N PHE A 122 -0.52 10.39 0.74
CA PHE A 122 0.44 10.44 -0.35
C PHE A 122 0.21 9.30 -1.33
N ASP A 123 0.61 9.53 -2.58
CA ASP A 123 0.68 8.47 -3.56
C ASP A 123 1.70 7.42 -3.11
N LEU A 124 1.51 6.19 -3.56
CA LEU A 124 2.36 5.08 -3.19
C LEU A 124 3.48 4.90 -4.21
N GLN A 125 4.64 4.50 -3.73
CA GLN A 125 5.75 4.15 -4.61
C GLN A 125 5.49 2.80 -5.25
N THR A 126 5.65 2.75 -6.57
CA THR A 126 5.57 1.50 -7.33
C THR A 126 6.95 0.94 -7.59
N HIS A 127 7.01 -0.36 -7.84
CA HIS A 127 8.23 -1.07 -8.18
C HIS A 127 8.06 -1.78 -9.50
N GLU A 128 9.10 -1.76 -10.31
CA GLU A 128 9.07 -2.46 -11.59
C GLU A 128 8.97 -3.96 -11.37
N VAL A 129 8.09 -4.61 -12.12
CA VAL A 129 7.85 -6.06 -12.04
C VAL A 129 8.34 -6.72 -13.31
N LYS A 130 9.00 -7.86 -13.14
CA LYS A 130 9.43 -8.71 -14.24
C LYS A 130 8.97 -10.13 -13.96
N VAL A 131 8.36 -10.75 -14.94
CA VAL A 131 7.92 -12.15 -14.81
C VAL A 131 8.75 -13.01 -15.76
N GLU A 132 9.40 -14.01 -15.22
CA GLU A 132 10.14 -15.00 -15.99
C GLU A 132 9.62 -16.40 -15.65
N GLY A 133 8.99 -17.06 -16.62
CA GLY A 133 8.34 -18.35 -16.40
C GLY A 133 7.23 -18.21 -15.35
N ASP A 134 7.36 -18.92 -14.25
CA ASP A 134 6.43 -18.86 -13.11
C ASP A 134 6.91 -17.99 -11.96
N LYS A 135 7.97 -17.19 -12.17
CA LYS A 135 8.60 -16.40 -11.12
C LYS A 135 8.34 -14.91 -11.30
N ILE A 136 8.00 -14.25 -10.20
CA ILE A 136 7.79 -12.80 -10.15
C ILE A 136 9.02 -12.17 -9.49
N PHE A 137 9.61 -11.21 -10.18
CA PHE A 137 10.73 -10.41 -9.69
C PHE A 137 10.31 -8.96 -9.57
N ILE A 138 10.83 -8.27 -8.57
CA ILE A 138 10.68 -6.83 -8.47
C ILE A 138 12.05 -6.16 -8.43
N ARG A 139 12.11 -4.95 -8.96
CA ARG A 139 13.30 -4.13 -8.93
C ARG A 139 13.32 -3.34 -7.62
N ILE A 140 14.41 -3.47 -6.94
CA ILE A 140 14.63 -2.73 -5.69
C ILE A 140 15.66 -1.63 -5.91
#